data_c150ecd277288fc71734991d8958f72e
#
_entry.id   c150ecd277288fc71734991d8958f72e
#
_cell.length_a   1.000
_cell.length_b   1.000
_cell.length_c   1.000
_cell.angle_alpha   90.00
_cell.angle_beta   90.00
_cell.angle_gamma   90.00
#
_symmetry.space_group_name_H-M   'P 1'
#
loop_
_entity.id
_entity.type
_entity.pdbx_description
1 polymer ?
#
loop_
_entity_poly.entity_id
_entity_poly.type
_entity_poly.pdbx_seq_one_letter_code
_entity_poly.pdbx_strand_id
1 'polypeptide(L)'
;MISLKNLSLSVVSIVLLVTSCAVKPHYANRAERLQAELKDPTSEYVFVMAHRADWRNWPENSLEAIESAIQMGCDILELDVALTRDSQLVLSHDLTLDRMTNGHGRISDYTLAELKELRLRQPHGVVTENLRIATLKEALKLCEGRALIQVDHGWDLYDEVLRDAREVGLESLIIMKGRTFVDRKELLYAPQLSVPKEQGYKLFGQYKDSGIVPPCYEIVFTEQSPDVEAFVKEIVASGSRVWVGTMWKAADGGLDDDRAALSGNPDEIYGKLIEMGCSVIMTDRPAQVIESLHRMGRHAALGVVE
;
A
#
# COMPACT_ATOMS: atom_id res chain seq x y z
N MET A 1 54.88 -59.89 30.68
CA MET A 1 53.46 -59.68 30.39
C MET A 1 53.08 -58.37 31.03
N ILE A 2 53.03 -57.30 30.22
CA ILE A 2 52.68 -55.97 30.69
C ILE A 2 51.36 -55.60 29.97
N SER A 3 50.31 -55.34 30.78
CA SER A 3 48.95 -55.03 30.38
C SER A 3 48.88 -53.55 29.86
N LEU A 4 48.43 -53.39 28.64
CA LEU A 4 48.06 -52.09 28.09
C LEU A 4 46.69 -51.66 28.54
N LYS A 5 46.61 -50.64 29.37
CA LYS A 5 45.34 -50.00 29.78
C LYS A 5 44.82 -49.07 28.66
N ASN A 6 43.57 -49.24 28.32
CA ASN A 6 42.83 -48.42 27.37
C ASN A 6 42.75 -46.96 27.82
N LEU A 7 43.22 -46.03 26.96
CA LEU A 7 43.04 -44.60 27.12
C LEU A 7 41.88 -44.17 26.22
N SER A 8 40.72 -43.92 26.83
CA SER A 8 39.58 -43.36 26.10
C SER A 8 39.77 -41.86 25.92
N LEU A 9 39.93 -41.41 24.66
CA LEU A 9 39.91 -40.02 24.29
C LEU A 9 38.47 -39.54 24.25
N SER A 10 38.06 -38.71 25.21
CA SER A 10 36.79 -37.97 25.15
C SER A 10 36.97 -36.76 24.24
N VAL A 11 36.33 -36.81 23.06
CA VAL A 11 36.23 -35.63 22.16
C VAL A 11 35.16 -34.70 22.71
N VAL A 12 35.55 -33.60 23.31
CA VAL A 12 34.64 -32.52 23.70
C VAL A 12 34.36 -31.69 22.44
N SER A 13 33.19 -31.89 21.85
CA SER A 13 32.69 -31.00 20.75
C SER A 13 32.27 -29.68 21.34
N ILE A 14 33.07 -28.65 21.17
CA ILE A 14 32.68 -27.24 21.46
C ILE A 14 31.78 -26.76 20.33
N VAL A 15 30.48 -26.71 20.57
CA VAL A 15 29.53 -26.04 19.68
C VAL A 15 29.66 -24.54 19.91
N LEU A 16 30.38 -23.86 19.01
CA LEU A 16 30.40 -22.42 18.93
C LEU A 16 29.02 -21.94 18.45
N LEU A 17 28.17 -21.51 19.39
CA LEU A 17 26.99 -20.71 19.08
C LEU A 17 27.46 -19.34 18.58
N VAL A 18 27.59 -19.19 17.25
CA VAL A 18 27.76 -17.88 16.60
C VAL A 18 26.40 -17.21 16.66
N THR A 19 26.16 -16.43 17.71
CA THR A 19 25.07 -15.46 17.71
C THR A 19 25.43 -14.38 16.71
N SER A 20 24.93 -14.53 15.48
CA SER A 20 24.96 -13.45 14.51
C SER A 20 24.12 -12.29 15.08
N CYS A 21 24.77 -11.30 15.65
CA CYS A 21 24.15 -10.00 15.84
C CYS A 21 23.91 -9.42 14.43
N ALA A 22 22.75 -9.69 13.87
CA ALA A 22 22.32 -9.01 12.67
C ALA A 22 22.29 -7.51 12.99
N VAL A 23 23.19 -6.75 12.37
CA VAL A 23 23.18 -5.29 12.44
C VAL A 23 21.84 -4.87 11.82
N LYS A 24 20.97 -4.26 12.61
CA LYS A 24 19.72 -3.72 12.09
C LYS A 24 20.05 -2.70 10.99
N PRO A 25 19.44 -2.80 9.81
CA PRO A 25 19.68 -1.82 8.76
C PRO A 25 19.29 -0.42 9.28
N HIS A 26 20.17 0.55 9.00
CA HIS A 26 19.92 1.95 9.32
C HIS A 26 19.23 2.59 8.12
N TYR A 27 18.06 3.18 8.33
CA TYR A 27 17.30 3.92 7.33
C TYR A 27 17.36 5.41 7.64
N ALA A 28 17.49 6.27 6.64
CA ALA A 28 17.55 7.71 6.84
C ALA A 28 16.19 8.30 7.28
N ASN A 29 15.08 7.62 6.89
CA ASN A 29 13.73 8.06 7.22
C ASN A 29 12.73 6.90 7.16
N ARG A 30 11.46 7.17 7.56
CA ARG A 30 10.41 6.17 7.56
C ARG A 30 10.10 5.62 6.17
N ALA A 31 10.06 6.47 5.13
CA ALA A 31 9.74 6.04 3.78
C ALA A 31 10.76 5.04 3.22
N GLU A 32 12.07 5.24 3.46
CA GLU A 32 13.10 4.26 3.10
C GLU A 32 12.90 2.91 3.80
N ARG A 33 12.55 2.94 5.09
CA ARG A 33 12.24 1.72 5.81
C ARG A 33 11.01 1.02 5.22
N LEU A 34 9.94 1.76 4.92
CA LEU A 34 8.75 1.21 4.29
C LEU A 34 9.04 0.56 2.93
N GLN A 35 9.92 1.19 2.12
CA GLN A 35 10.35 0.61 0.85
C GLN A 35 11.12 -0.70 1.03
N ALA A 36 11.99 -0.77 2.02
CA ALA A 36 12.74 -1.98 2.33
C ALA A 36 11.80 -3.10 2.83
N GLU A 37 10.90 -2.77 3.76
CA GLU A 37 9.87 -3.68 4.25
C GLU A 37 8.96 -4.19 3.13
N LEU A 38 8.53 -3.32 2.20
CA LEU A 38 7.65 -3.70 1.10
C LEU A 38 8.31 -4.74 0.17
N LYS A 39 9.63 -4.68 0.02
CA LYS A 39 10.43 -5.61 -0.81
C LYS A 39 10.85 -6.87 -0.06
N ASP A 40 10.60 -6.96 1.26
CA ASP A 40 10.90 -8.16 2.05
C ASP A 40 9.61 -8.98 2.28
N PRO A 41 9.36 -10.02 1.48
CA PRO A 41 8.17 -10.87 1.62
C PRO A 41 8.22 -11.75 2.88
N THR A 42 9.36 -11.83 3.56
CA THR A 42 9.53 -12.65 4.78
C THR A 42 9.18 -11.88 6.05
N SER A 43 9.07 -10.54 5.96
CA SER A 43 8.68 -9.71 7.09
C SER A 43 7.23 -9.94 7.48
N GLU A 44 6.99 -10.07 8.78
CA GLU A 44 5.65 -10.20 9.36
C GLU A 44 4.89 -8.87 9.47
N TYR A 45 5.51 -7.77 9.02
CA TYR A 45 4.90 -6.45 9.02
C TYR A 45 3.71 -6.39 8.05
N VAL A 46 2.58 -5.86 8.51
CA VAL A 46 1.38 -5.64 7.70
C VAL A 46 1.21 -4.15 7.46
N PHE A 47 1.20 -3.77 6.18
CA PHE A 47 1.04 -2.39 5.76
C PHE A 47 -0.41 -1.94 5.87
N VAL A 48 -0.62 -0.71 6.32
CA VAL A 48 -1.90 -0.03 6.28
C VAL A 48 -1.89 1.01 5.16
N MET A 49 -2.78 0.81 4.17
CA MET A 49 -2.97 1.73 3.06
C MET A 49 -4.30 2.45 3.22
N ALA A 50 -4.26 3.78 3.34
CA ALA A 50 -5.45 4.59 3.46
C ALA A 50 -6.02 4.91 2.06
N HIS A 51 -7.22 4.39 1.75
CA HIS A 51 -7.96 4.65 0.51
C HIS A 51 -8.39 6.11 0.44
N ARG A 52 -7.93 6.84 -0.58
CA ARG A 52 -8.10 8.31 -0.72
C ARG A 52 -7.67 9.09 0.51
N ALA A 53 -6.66 8.58 1.23
CA ALA A 53 -6.17 9.08 2.50
C ALA A 53 -7.25 9.02 3.63
N ASP A 54 -7.30 9.96 4.56
CA ASP A 54 -8.31 9.99 5.64
C ASP A 54 -9.59 10.71 5.21
N TRP A 55 -10.26 10.19 4.19
CA TRP A 55 -11.45 10.80 3.61
C TRP A 55 -12.66 10.85 4.54
N ARG A 56 -12.68 10.07 5.61
CA ARG A 56 -13.80 10.09 6.56
C ARG A 56 -13.81 11.35 7.43
N ASN A 57 -12.65 11.94 7.66
CA ASN A 57 -12.49 13.14 8.49
C ASN A 57 -12.23 14.41 7.66
N TRP A 58 -11.67 14.25 6.46
CA TRP A 58 -11.28 15.34 5.56
C TRP A 58 -11.82 15.10 4.13
N PRO A 59 -11.85 16.12 3.27
CA PRO A 59 -12.10 15.86 1.85
C PRO A 59 -11.14 14.82 1.29
N GLU A 60 -11.68 13.81 0.57
CA GLU A 60 -10.85 12.78 -0.07
C GLU A 60 -9.76 13.41 -0.95
N ASN A 61 -8.59 12.76 -1.03
CA ASN A 61 -7.49 13.22 -1.87
C ASN A 61 -6.98 14.65 -1.54
N SER A 62 -7.27 15.19 -0.35
CA SER A 62 -6.75 16.49 0.09
C SER A 62 -5.44 16.37 0.86
N LEU A 63 -4.66 17.45 0.92
CA LEU A 63 -3.43 17.48 1.71
C LEU A 63 -3.70 17.26 3.20
N GLU A 64 -4.83 17.74 3.69
CA GLU A 64 -5.27 17.56 5.08
C GLU A 64 -5.62 16.08 5.38
N ALA A 65 -6.27 15.39 4.43
CA ALA A 65 -6.52 13.95 4.55
C ALA A 65 -5.21 13.14 4.54
N ILE A 66 -4.26 13.52 3.69
CA ILE A 66 -2.93 12.91 3.61
C ILE A 66 -2.19 13.11 4.93
N GLU A 67 -2.12 14.34 5.45
CA GLU A 67 -1.45 14.65 6.71
C GLU A 67 -2.07 13.88 7.88
N SER A 68 -3.40 13.83 7.95
CA SER A 68 -4.14 13.10 8.97
C SER A 68 -3.81 11.60 8.93
N ALA A 69 -3.83 10.98 7.75
CA ALA A 69 -3.50 9.56 7.58
C ALA A 69 -2.05 9.24 7.97
N ILE A 70 -1.10 10.11 7.62
CA ILE A 70 0.31 9.96 8.05
C ILE A 70 0.42 10.04 9.57
N GLN A 71 -0.25 10.99 10.21
CA GLN A 71 -0.25 11.15 11.67
C GLN A 71 -0.90 9.97 12.39
N MET A 72 -1.91 9.32 11.80
CA MET A 72 -2.46 8.06 12.30
C MET A 72 -1.46 6.90 12.25
N GLY A 73 -0.45 6.98 11.38
CA GLY A 73 0.53 5.91 11.20
C GLY A 73 0.33 5.08 9.92
N CYS A 74 -0.50 5.52 8.97
CA CYS A 74 -0.61 4.86 7.67
C CYS A 74 0.73 4.82 6.95
N ASP A 75 1.00 3.72 6.25
CA ASP A 75 2.26 3.47 5.55
C ASP A 75 2.20 3.92 4.10
N ILE A 76 1.06 3.71 3.48
CA ILE A 76 0.81 3.99 2.07
C ILE A 76 -0.48 4.82 1.99
N LEU A 77 -0.45 5.88 1.19
CA LEU A 77 -1.62 6.68 0.85
C LEU A 77 -2.04 6.28 -0.57
N GLU A 78 -3.23 5.71 -0.72
CA GLU A 78 -3.81 5.55 -2.04
C GLU A 78 -4.43 6.87 -2.46
N LEU A 79 -4.04 7.36 -3.65
CA LEU A 79 -4.44 8.66 -4.17
C LEU A 79 -4.80 8.54 -5.65
N ASP A 80 -5.94 9.11 -6.01
CA ASP A 80 -6.42 9.17 -7.39
C ASP A 80 -5.87 10.38 -8.12
N VAL A 81 -5.52 10.23 -9.40
CA VAL A 81 -5.04 11.34 -10.24
C VAL A 81 -5.93 11.60 -11.45
N ALA A 82 -6.03 12.87 -11.81
CA ALA A 82 -6.68 13.33 -13.03
C ALA A 82 -5.83 14.40 -13.71
N LEU A 83 -5.93 14.49 -15.05
CA LEU A 83 -5.16 15.43 -15.86
C LEU A 83 -5.98 16.68 -16.18
N THR A 84 -5.40 17.85 -15.94
CA THR A 84 -5.97 19.15 -16.29
C THR A 84 -5.76 19.49 -17.76
N ARG A 85 -6.44 20.55 -18.26
CA ARG A 85 -6.28 21.07 -19.63
C ARG A 85 -4.83 21.47 -19.95
N ASP A 86 -4.11 21.98 -18.97
CA ASP A 86 -2.70 22.38 -19.08
C ASP A 86 -1.72 21.30 -18.60
N SER A 87 -2.16 20.04 -18.67
CA SER A 87 -1.34 18.84 -18.42
C SER A 87 -0.68 18.78 -17.03
N GLN A 88 -1.35 19.30 -16.01
CA GLN A 88 -0.95 19.12 -14.62
C GLN A 88 -1.73 17.98 -13.98
N LEU A 89 -1.07 17.16 -13.15
CA LEU A 89 -1.75 16.11 -12.37
C LEU A 89 -2.32 16.73 -11.09
N VAL A 90 -3.63 16.57 -10.92
CA VAL A 90 -4.35 16.92 -9.69
C VAL A 90 -4.90 15.68 -9.02
N LEU A 91 -5.12 15.72 -7.72
CA LEU A 91 -5.72 14.64 -6.98
C LEU A 91 -7.24 14.70 -7.08
N SER A 92 -7.84 13.69 -7.71
CA SER A 92 -9.28 13.55 -7.82
C SER A 92 -9.66 12.15 -8.28
N HIS A 93 -10.62 11.52 -7.59
CA HIS A 93 -11.20 10.26 -8.03
C HIS A 93 -12.10 10.43 -9.25
N ASP A 94 -13.01 11.40 -9.20
CA ASP A 94 -13.94 11.65 -10.28
C ASP A 94 -13.27 12.48 -11.38
N LEU A 95 -13.62 12.22 -12.63
CA LEU A 95 -13.21 13.05 -13.77
C LEU A 95 -13.96 14.38 -13.83
N THR A 96 -14.92 14.61 -12.91
CA THR A 96 -15.73 15.84 -12.81
C THR A 96 -15.62 16.47 -11.43
N LEU A 97 -15.87 17.79 -11.38
CA LEU A 97 -15.72 18.61 -10.18
C LEU A 97 -16.92 18.56 -9.23
N ASP A 98 -18.06 18.06 -9.72
CA ASP A 98 -19.40 18.29 -9.15
C ASP A 98 -19.56 17.72 -7.73
N ARG A 99 -19.02 16.52 -7.45
CA ARG A 99 -19.17 15.85 -6.16
C ARG A 99 -18.27 16.47 -5.09
N MET A 100 -17.00 16.69 -5.43
CA MET A 100 -15.97 17.00 -4.42
C MET A 100 -15.60 18.48 -4.32
N THR A 101 -16.19 19.35 -5.18
CA THR A 101 -15.90 20.79 -5.18
C THR A 101 -17.17 21.63 -5.28
N ASN A 102 -17.01 22.93 -5.18
CA ASN A 102 -18.06 23.91 -5.52
C ASN A 102 -18.09 24.26 -7.02
N GLY A 103 -17.25 23.62 -7.86
CA GLY A 103 -17.23 23.74 -9.31
C GLY A 103 -18.12 22.71 -10.00
N HIS A 104 -18.15 22.74 -11.33
CA HIS A 104 -18.93 21.85 -12.19
C HIS A 104 -18.14 21.44 -13.43
N GLY A 105 -18.52 20.32 -14.06
CA GLY A 105 -17.95 19.88 -15.32
C GLY A 105 -16.64 19.11 -15.18
N ARG A 106 -15.96 18.87 -16.30
CA ARG A 106 -14.80 17.98 -16.36
C ARG A 106 -13.51 18.66 -15.91
N ILE A 107 -12.68 17.99 -15.16
CA ILE A 107 -11.35 18.48 -14.74
C ILE A 107 -10.50 18.86 -15.95
N SER A 108 -10.55 18.06 -17.03
CA SER A 108 -9.81 18.30 -18.27
C SER A 108 -10.19 19.59 -19.03
N ASP A 109 -11.29 20.24 -18.65
CA ASP A 109 -11.73 21.50 -19.28
C ASP A 109 -11.11 22.73 -18.58
N TYR A 110 -10.40 22.54 -17.46
CA TYR A 110 -9.83 23.59 -16.62
C TYR A 110 -8.31 23.50 -16.56
N THR A 111 -7.66 24.66 -16.45
CA THR A 111 -6.25 24.75 -16.04
C THR A 111 -6.10 24.53 -14.54
N LEU A 112 -4.89 24.19 -14.09
CA LEU A 112 -4.58 24.10 -12.66
C LEU A 112 -4.92 25.41 -11.92
N ALA A 113 -4.62 26.57 -12.51
CA ALA A 113 -4.91 27.85 -11.89
C ALA A 113 -6.42 28.05 -11.64
N GLU A 114 -7.27 27.70 -12.62
CA GLU A 114 -8.73 27.75 -12.46
C GLU A 114 -9.22 26.75 -11.39
N LEU A 115 -8.66 25.55 -11.33
CA LEU A 115 -9.03 24.55 -10.32
C LEU A 115 -8.64 24.98 -8.90
N LYS A 116 -7.52 25.67 -8.72
CA LYS A 116 -7.07 26.18 -7.42
C LYS A 116 -8.00 27.25 -6.82
N GLU A 117 -8.85 27.88 -7.61
CA GLU A 117 -9.89 28.82 -7.11
C GLU A 117 -11.08 28.06 -6.48
N LEU A 118 -11.29 26.79 -6.85
CA LEU A 118 -12.38 25.99 -6.33
C LEU A 118 -12.09 25.51 -4.91
N ARG A 119 -13.16 25.27 -4.15
CA ARG A 119 -13.11 24.79 -2.78
C ARG A 119 -13.62 23.36 -2.69
N LEU A 120 -12.90 22.55 -1.94
CA LEU A 120 -13.29 21.15 -1.69
C LEU A 120 -14.55 21.07 -0.82
N ARG A 121 -15.26 19.96 -0.94
CA ARG A 121 -16.37 19.57 -0.05
C ARG A 121 -15.91 18.54 0.96
N GLN A 122 -16.40 18.69 2.19
CA GLN A 122 -16.31 17.64 3.20
C GLN A 122 -17.09 16.38 2.76
N PRO A 123 -16.81 15.19 3.31
CA PRO A 123 -17.53 13.96 2.97
C PRO A 123 -19.06 14.07 3.06
N HIS A 124 -19.57 14.91 3.96
CA HIS A 124 -21.01 15.19 4.13
C HIS A 124 -21.55 16.33 3.25
N GLY A 125 -20.75 16.79 2.27
CA GLY A 125 -21.17 17.71 1.21
C GLY A 125 -21.03 19.20 1.50
N VAL A 126 -20.63 19.62 2.70
CA VAL A 126 -20.40 21.03 3.03
C VAL A 126 -19.12 21.53 2.36
N VAL A 127 -19.22 22.66 1.67
CA VAL A 127 -18.05 23.32 1.05
C VAL A 127 -17.14 23.90 2.13
N THR A 128 -15.86 23.57 2.07
CA THR A 128 -14.86 24.12 2.99
C THR A 128 -14.52 25.58 2.65
N GLU A 129 -13.96 26.31 3.61
CA GLU A 129 -13.56 27.70 3.35
C GLU A 129 -12.22 27.79 2.60
N ASN A 130 -11.25 26.95 2.98
CA ASN A 130 -9.86 27.13 2.58
C ASN A 130 -9.22 25.93 1.86
N LEU A 131 -9.88 24.75 1.82
CA LEU A 131 -9.29 23.57 1.22
C LEU A 131 -9.45 23.58 -0.31
N ARG A 132 -8.36 23.23 -0.99
CA ARG A 132 -8.23 23.30 -2.44
C ARG A 132 -7.82 21.94 -3.02
N ILE A 133 -8.10 21.74 -4.30
CA ILE A 133 -7.60 20.60 -5.05
C ILE A 133 -6.06 20.59 -4.96
N ALA A 134 -5.49 19.45 -4.55
CA ALA A 134 -4.05 19.26 -4.49
C ALA A 134 -3.50 18.75 -5.82
N THR A 135 -2.21 18.99 -6.08
CA THR A 135 -1.45 18.34 -7.16
C THR A 135 -0.72 17.11 -6.64
N LEU A 136 -0.36 16.19 -7.53
CA LEU A 136 0.48 15.04 -7.17
C LEU A 136 1.84 15.50 -6.59
N LYS A 137 2.44 16.57 -7.13
CA LYS A 137 3.69 17.14 -6.62
C LYS A 137 3.58 17.66 -5.18
N GLU A 138 2.46 18.29 -4.82
CA GLU A 138 2.20 18.74 -3.45
C GLU A 138 2.06 17.55 -2.50
N ALA A 139 1.35 16.49 -2.91
CA ALA A 139 1.23 15.25 -2.13
C ALA A 139 2.58 14.55 -1.94
N LEU A 140 3.38 14.44 -3.00
CA LEU A 140 4.72 13.84 -2.93
C LEU A 140 5.61 14.55 -1.91
N LYS A 141 5.65 15.89 -1.95
CA LYS A 141 6.42 16.68 -0.98
C LYS A 141 5.91 16.50 0.45
N LEU A 142 4.60 16.37 0.65
CA LEU A 142 4.02 16.13 1.96
C LEU A 142 4.38 14.75 2.52
N CYS A 143 4.48 13.74 1.64
CA CYS A 143 4.83 12.36 2.00
C CYS A 143 6.36 12.12 2.10
N GLU A 144 7.20 13.08 1.70
CA GLU A 144 8.66 12.93 1.69
C GLU A 144 9.21 12.47 3.05
N GLY A 145 9.94 11.35 3.02
CA GLY A 145 10.50 10.72 4.22
C GLY A 145 9.50 10.09 5.18
N ARG A 146 8.18 10.14 4.90
CA ARG A 146 7.12 9.80 5.87
C ARG A 146 6.25 8.62 5.46
N ALA A 147 5.83 8.54 4.20
CA ALA A 147 4.91 7.53 3.69
C ALA A 147 5.17 7.25 2.21
N LEU A 148 4.63 6.14 1.70
CA LEU A 148 4.59 5.83 0.28
C LEU A 148 3.24 6.30 -0.31
N ILE A 149 3.18 6.45 -1.63
CA ILE A 149 1.97 6.80 -2.37
C ILE A 149 1.67 5.70 -3.38
N GLN A 150 0.47 5.12 -3.32
CA GLN A 150 -0.07 4.34 -4.42
C GLN A 150 -0.93 5.27 -5.27
N VAL A 151 -0.61 5.33 -6.57
CA VAL A 151 -1.37 6.15 -7.52
C VAL A 151 -2.41 5.30 -8.22
N ASP A 152 -3.70 5.62 -8.00
CA ASP A 152 -4.82 5.05 -8.74
C ASP A 152 -5.25 5.99 -9.89
N HIS A 153 -5.99 5.45 -10.87
CA HIS A 153 -6.37 6.12 -12.12
C HIS A 153 -5.18 6.68 -12.94
N GLY A 154 -3.95 6.41 -12.48
CA GLY A 154 -2.72 6.93 -13.08
C GLY A 154 -2.08 6.02 -14.13
N TRP A 155 -2.65 4.83 -14.41
CA TRP A 155 -1.99 3.89 -15.30
C TRP A 155 -1.81 4.44 -16.73
N ASP A 156 -2.86 5.05 -17.30
CA ASP A 156 -2.79 5.69 -18.60
C ASP A 156 -2.03 7.04 -18.58
N LEU A 157 -1.64 7.51 -17.40
CA LEU A 157 -0.90 8.74 -17.12
C LEU A 157 0.50 8.44 -16.54
N TYR A 158 1.05 7.24 -16.82
CA TYR A 158 2.33 6.80 -16.23
C TYR A 158 3.46 7.79 -16.49
N ASP A 159 3.56 8.33 -17.70
CA ASP A 159 4.64 9.25 -18.07
C ASP A 159 4.48 10.62 -17.39
N GLU A 160 3.26 11.08 -17.18
CA GLU A 160 2.94 12.30 -16.43
C GLU A 160 3.25 12.11 -14.94
N VAL A 161 2.88 10.96 -14.36
CA VAL A 161 3.23 10.61 -12.96
C VAL A 161 4.75 10.55 -12.79
N LEU A 162 5.45 9.88 -13.69
CA LEU A 162 6.91 9.80 -13.66
C LEU A 162 7.57 11.15 -13.82
N ARG A 163 7.06 12.01 -14.72
CA ARG A 163 7.54 13.40 -14.90
C ARG A 163 7.41 14.18 -13.58
N ASP A 164 6.22 14.21 -12.98
CA ASP A 164 5.95 14.97 -11.76
C ASP A 164 6.81 14.46 -10.58
N ALA A 165 6.99 13.15 -10.48
CA ALA A 165 7.84 12.54 -9.46
C ALA A 165 9.32 12.92 -9.63
N ARG A 166 9.83 12.90 -10.87
CA ARG A 166 11.21 13.30 -11.20
C ARG A 166 11.48 14.77 -10.96
N GLU A 167 10.51 15.64 -11.25
CA GLU A 167 10.63 17.08 -11.00
C GLU A 167 10.87 17.40 -9.52
N VAL A 168 10.38 16.55 -8.61
CA VAL A 168 10.58 16.71 -7.16
C VAL A 168 11.59 15.72 -6.56
N GLY A 169 12.12 14.76 -7.35
CA GLY A 169 13.13 13.78 -6.92
C GLY A 169 12.57 12.70 -5.99
N LEU A 170 11.28 12.34 -6.11
CA LEU A 170 10.56 11.47 -5.19
C LEU A 170 9.93 10.23 -5.87
N GLU A 171 10.52 9.76 -7.00
CA GLU A 171 10.03 8.57 -7.74
C GLU A 171 9.92 7.34 -6.86
N SER A 172 10.84 7.22 -5.91
CA SER A 172 10.92 6.07 -5.01
C SER A 172 9.73 5.94 -4.04
N LEU A 173 8.92 6.99 -3.89
CA LEU A 173 7.71 6.94 -3.06
C LEU A 173 6.51 6.34 -3.79
N ILE A 174 6.54 6.22 -5.12
CA ILE A 174 5.38 5.88 -5.94
C ILE A 174 5.28 4.37 -6.17
N ILE A 175 4.06 3.86 -5.99
CA ILE A 175 3.61 2.54 -6.39
C ILE A 175 2.50 2.74 -7.42
N MET A 176 2.74 2.34 -8.67
CA MET A 176 1.71 2.34 -9.72
C MET A 176 0.86 1.08 -9.63
N LYS A 177 -0.41 1.18 -9.99
CA LYS A 177 -1.33 0.04 -10.07
C LYS A 177 -1.87 -0.13 -11.48
N GLY A 178 -2.07 -1.37 -11.92
CA GLY A 178 -2.70 -1.65 -13.21
C GLY A 178 -3.04 -3.13 -13.40
N ARG A 179 -3.71 -3.44 -14.52
CA ARG A 179 -4.27 -4.76 -14.84
C ARG A 179 -3.60 -5.44 -16.02
N THR A 180 -2.43 -4.94 -16.41
CA THR A 180 -1.66 -5.45 -17.56
C THR A 180 -0.24 -5.78 -17.14
N PHE A 181 0.44 -6.59 -17.94
CA PHE A 181 1.86 -6.85 -17.76
C PHE A 181 2.69 -5.58 -18.05
N VAL A 182 3.63 -5.28 -17.17
CA VAL A 182 4.48 -4.10 -17.26
C VAL A 182 5.92 -4.48 -17.02
N ASP A 183 6.79 -4.11 -17.94
CA ASP A 183 8.24 -4.26 -17.86
C ASP A 183 8.93 -2.88 -17.73
N ARG A 184 8.36 -2.01 -16.93
CA ARG A 184 8.94 -0.71 -16.59
C ARG A 184 9.46 -0.76 -15.14
N LYS A 185 10.64 -0.15 -14.92
CA LYS A 185 11.37 -0.23 -13.63
C LYS A 185 11.56 1.12 -12.94
N GLU A 186 11.08 2.20 -13.57
CA GLU A 186 11.26 3.55 -13.07
C GLU A 186 10.45 3.81 -11.80
N LEU A 187 9.26 3.21 -11.72
CA LEU A 187 8.38 3.26 -10.54
C LEU A 187 8.08 1.84 -10.08
N LEU A 188 7.76 1.66 -8.79
CA LEU A 188 7.23 0.40 -8.31
C LEU A 188 5.86 0.14 -8.94
N TYR A 189 5.55 -1.12 -9.20
CA TYR A 189 4.30 -1.52 -9.82
C TYR A 189 3.65 -2.68 -9.07
N ALA A 190 2.36 -2.54 -8.77
CA ALA A 190 1.52 -3.54 -8.14
C ALA A 190 0.43 -4.00 -9.13
N PRO A 191 0.56 -5.19 -9.74
CA PRO A 191 -0.48 -5.73 -10.60
C PRO A 191 -1.76 -6.05 -9.83
N GLN A 192 -2.94 -5.71 -10.39
CA GLN A 192 -4.23 -6.12 -9.83
C GLN A 192 -4.69 -7.42 -10.49
N LEU A 193 -4.99 -8.42 -9.66
CA LEU A 193 -5.42 -9.75 -10.06
C LEU A 193 -6.85 -10.00 -9.58
N SER A 194 -7.77 -10.24 -10.52
CA SER A 194 -9.12 -10.72 -10.17
C SER A 194 -9.10 -12.24 -10.04
N VAL A 195 -9.52 -12.77 -8.89
CA VAL A 195 -9.46 -14.19 -8.54
C VAL A 195 -10.87 -14.70 -8.20
N PRO A 196 -11.30 -15.86 -8.64
CA PRO A 196 -10.65 -16.86 -9.50
C PRO A 196 -10.93 -16.66 -11.00
N LYS A 197 -10.53 -15.53 -11.55
CA LYS A 197 -10.72 -15.27 -12.99
C LYS A 197 -9.46 -15.65 -13.78
N GLU A 198 -9.62 -16.26 -14.94
CA GLU A 198 -8.53 -16.65 -15.84
C GLU A 198 -7.54 -15.50 -16.11
N GLN A 199 -8.04 -14.28 -16.25
CA GLN A 199 -7.21 -13.09 -16.46
C GLN A 199 -6.20 -12.86 -15.33
N GLY A 200 -6.60 -13.05 -14.05
CA GLY A 200 -5.70 -12.91 -12.91
C GLY A 200 -4.57 -13.93 -12.93
N TYR A 201 -4.90 -15.19 -13.15
CA TYR A 201 -3.90 -16.26 -13.27
C TYR A 201 -2.96 -16.06 -14.47
N LYS A 202 -3.49 -15.62 -15.61
CA LYS A 202 -2.70 -15.32 -16.80
C LYS A 202 -1.69 -14.19 -16.54
N LEU A 203 -2.14 -13.10 -15.93
CA LEU A 203 -1.26 -11.97 -15.63
C LEU A 203 -0.16 -12.36 -14.64
N PHE A 204 -0.50 -13.11 -13.59
CA PHE A 204 0.49 -13.65 -12.65
C PHE A 204 1.51 -14.56 -13.34
N GLY A 205 1.04 -15.45 -14.25
CA GLY A 205 1.90 -16.30 -15.07
C GLY A 205 2.90 -15.51 -15.92
N GLN A 206 2.45 -14.40 -16.54
CA GLN A 206 3.34 -13.51 -17.32
C GLN A 206 4.48 -12.95 -16.46
N TYR A 207 4.22 -12.54 -15.21
CA TYR A 207 5.27 -12.09 -14.30
C TYR A 207 6.22 -13.21 -13.91
N LYS A 208 5.72 -14.40 -13.59
CA LYS A 208 6.58 -15.58 -13.31
C LYS A 208 7.50 -15.92 -14.48
N ASP A 209 6.96 -15.94 -15.70
CA ASP A 209 7.72 -16.27 -16.92
C ASP A 209 8.77 -15.20 -17.26
N SER A 210 8.50 -13.93 -16.94
CA SER A 210 9.44 -12.83 -17.15
C SER A 210 10.59 -12.75 -16.14
N GLY A 211 10.43 -13.39 -14.98
CA GLY A 211 11.35 -13.26 -13.85
C GLY A 211 11.27 -11.92 -13.12
N ILE A 212 10.28 -11.07 -13.45
CA ILE A 212 10.00 -9.82 -12.72
C ILE A 212 9.17 -10.17 -11.49
N VAL A 213 9.64 -9.75 -10.31
CA VAL A 213 8.93 -9.92 -9.03
C VAL A 213 8.39 -8.56 -8.58
N PRO A 214 7.09 -8.29 -8.75
CA PRO A 214 6.47 -7.08 -8.18
C PRO A 214 6.57 -7.07 -6.66
N PRO A 215 6.69 -5.90 -6.00
CA PRO A 215 6.75 -5.84 -4.54
C PRO A 215 5.47 -6.37 -3.89
N CYS A 216 4.32 -6.16 -4.53
CA CYS A 216 3.04 -6.71 -4.10
C CYS A 216 2.10 -6.91 -5.30
N TYR A 217 1.09 -7.78 -5.11
CA TYR A 217 -0.06 -7.91 -5.99
C TYR A 217 -1.33 -7.52 -5.25
N GLU A 218 -2.17 -6.68 -5.84
CA GLU A 218 -3.53 -6.52 -5.37
C GLU A 218 -4.38 -7.71 -5.82
N ILE A 219 -5.06 -8.39 -4.90
CA ILE A 219 -6.04 -9.41 -5.23
C ILE A 219 -7.45 -8.91 -4.99
N VAL A 220 -8.35 -9.22 -5.92
CA VAL A 220 -9.78 -8.92 -5.84
C VAL A 220 -10.55 -10.22 -5.99
N PHE A 221 -11.32 -10.58 -4.96
CA PHE A 221 -12.12 -11.81 -4.94
C PHE A 221 -13.49 -11.59 -4.29
N THR A 222 -14.53 -12.24 -4.81
CA THR A 222 -15.92 -12.03 -4.37
C THR A 222 -16.35 -12.96 -3.25
N GLU A 223 -15.63 -14.07 -3.06
CA GLU A 223 -15.90 -15.08 -2.02
C GLU A 223 -14.61 -15.74 -1.54
N GLN A 224 -14.59 -16.14 -0.29
CA GLN A 224 -13.51 -16.92 0.28
C GLN A 224 -13.60 -18.37 -0.25
N SER A 225 -12.49 -18.92 -0.74
CA SER A 225 -12.44 -20.30 -1.22
C SER A 225 -11.03 -20.88 -1.07
N PRO A 226 -10.90 -22.21 -1.02
CA PRO A 226 -9.59 -22.86 -1.02
C PRO A 226 -8.71 -22.46 -2.21
N ASP A 227 -9.30 -22.17 -3.38
CA ASP A 227 -8.58 -21.75 -4.57
C ASP A 227 -7.97 -20.34 -4.40
N VAL A 228 -8.71 -19.40 -3.79
CA VAL A 228 -8.20 -18.06 -3.44
C VAL A 228 -7.04 -18.18 -2.45
N GLU A 229 -7.20 -18.98 -1.38
CA GLU A 229 -6.13 -19.17 -0.39
C GLU A 229 -4.89 -19.84 -0.99
N ALA A 230 -5.06 -20.84 -1.86
CA ALA A 230 -3.95 -21.48 -2.55
C ALA A 230 -3.20 -20.48 -3.46
N PHE A 231 -3.94 -19.64 -4.15
CA PHE A 231 -3.35 -18.62 -5.04
C PHE A 231 -2.61 -17.54 -4.26
N VAL A 232 -3.15 -17.09 -3.12
CA VAL A 232 -2.43 -16.15 -2.21
C VAL A 232 -1.09 -16.76 -1.77
N LYS A 233 -1.09 -18.03 -1.36
CA LYS A 233 0.14 -18.73 -0.98
C LYS A 233 1.14 -18.85 -2.14
N GLU A 234 0.66 -19.03 -3.37
CA GLU A 234 1.52 -19.07 -4.56
C GLU A 234 2.17 -17.70 -4.81
N ILE A 235 1.42 -16.60 -4.66
CA ILE A 235 1.96 -15.23 -4.77
C ILE A 235 3.05 -14.99 -3.71
N VAL A 236 2.77 -15.33 -2.44
CA VAL A 236 3.76 -15.20 -1.36
C VAL A 236 5.01 -16.03 -1.65
N ALA A 237 4.84 -17.28 -2.11
CA ALA A 237 5.95 -18.14 -2.48
C ALA A 237 6.77 -17.62 -3.67
N SER A 238 6.20 -16.76 -4.53
CA SER A 238 6.92 -16.11 -5.63
C SER A 238 7.82 -14.93 -5.18
N GLY A 239 7.76 -14.56 -3.90
CA GLY A 239 8.55 -13.47 -3.34
C GLY A 239 7.84 -12.11 -3.32
N SER A 240 6.53 -12.08 -3.52
CA SER A 240 5.72 -10.87 -3.51
C SER A 240 4.79 -10.81 -2.30
N ARG A 241 4.47 -9.62 -1.83
CA ARG A 241 3.40 -9.40 -0.86
C ARG A 241 2.03 -9.47 -1.51
N VAL A 242 0.99 -9.67 -0.70
CA VAL A 242 -0.40 -9.67 -1.16
C VAL A 242 -1.13 -8.48 -0.54
N TRP A 243 -1.73 -7.67 -1.40
CA TRP A 243 -2.56 -6.53 -1.06
C TRP A 243 -4.03 -6.87 -1.28
N VAL A 244 -4.88 -6.51 -0.32
CA VAL A 244 -6.34 -6.63 -0.39
C VAL A 244 -6.99 -5.29 -0.03
N GLY A 245 -8.04 -4.93 -0.77
CA GLY A 245 -8.88 -3.77 -0.44
C GLY A 245 -10.11 -4.22 0.36
N THR A 246 -10.30 -3.64 1.56
CA THR A 246 -11.38 -4.00 2.49
C THR A 246 -12.59 -3.05 2.45
N MET A 247 -12.68 -2.18 1.44
CA MET A 247 -13.76 -1.20 1.32
C MET A 247 -15.08 -1.81 0.90
N TRP A 248 -15.08 -2.92 0.16
CA TRP A 248 -16.29 -3.53 -0.40
C TRP A 248 -16.24 -5.05 -0.33
N LYS A 249 -17.33 -5.64 0.12
CA LYS A 249 -17.55 -7.09 0.18
C LYS A 249 -17.19 -7.83 -1.13
N ALA A 250 -17.37 -7.19 -2.28
CA ALA A 250 -17.06 -7.78 -3.59
C ALA A 250 -15.57 -7.78 -3.95
N ALA A 251 -14.72 -7.19 -3.12
CA ALA A 251 -13.27 -7.11 -3.34
C ALA A 251 -12.45 -8.02 -2.42
N ASP A 252 -13.04 -8.51 -1.31
CA ASP A 252 -12.36 -9.18 -0.21
C ASP A 252 -13.09 -10.44 0.31
N GLY A 253 -14.08 -10.94 -0.44
CA GLY A 253 -14.85 -12.13 -0.05
C GLY A 253 -15.66 -11.94 1.24
N GLY A 254 -16.01 -10.70 1.60
CA GLY A 254 -16.78 -10.34 2.78
C GLY A 254 -15.95 -10.22 4.05
N LEU A 255 -14.64 -9.97 3.91
CA LEU A 255 -13.74 -9.60 5.02
C LEU A 255 -13.54 -8.07 5.03
N ASP A 256 -14.65 -7.33 4.94
CA ASP A 256 -14.70 -5.90 4.73
C ASP A 256 -14.70 -5.08 6.02
N ASP A 257 -14.39 -3.79 5.88
CA ASP A 257 -14.33 -2.80 6.94
C ASP A 257 -15.64 -2.63 7.70
N ASP A 258 -16.77 -2.69 7.01
CA ASP A 258 -18.09 -2.54 7.65
C ASP A 258 -18.41 -3.76 8.50
N ARG A 259 -18.09 -4.96 8.01
CA ARG A 259 -18.22 -6.18 8.81
C ARG A 259 -17.29 -6.15 10.02
N ALA A 260 -16.03 -5.69 9.86
CA ALA A 260 -15.10 -5.53 10.97
C ALA A 260 -15.66 -4.55 12.02
N ALA A 261 -16.17 -3.40 11.60
CA ALA A 261 -16.74 -2.39 12.50
C ALA A 261 -18.00 -2.86 13.22
N LEU A 262 -18.88 -3.62 12.54
CA LEU A 262 -20.15 -4.09 13.10
C LEU A 262 -20.03 -5.36 13.93
N SER A 263 -18.98 -6.17 13.76
CA SER A 263 -18.80 -7.44 14.47
C SER A 263 -18.51 -7.28 15.97
N GLY A 264 -18.04 -6.11 16.39
CA GLY A 264 -17.51 -5.88 17.74
C GLY A 264 -16.12 -6.53 17.99
N ASN A 265 -15.59 -7.25 16.99
CA ASN A 265 -14.29 -7.89 17.02
C ASN A 265 -13.56 -7.72 15.65
N PRO A 266 -13.03 -6.54 15.34
CA PRO A 266 -12.35 -6.29 14.07
C PRO A 266 -11.12 -7.19 13.86
N ASP A 267 -10.47 -7.64 14.95
CA ASP A 267 -9.29 -8.52 14.91
C ASP A 267 -9.59 -9.85 14.23
N GLU A 268 -10.83 -10.37 14.35
CA GLU A 268 -11.23 -11.59 13.64
C GLU A 268 -11.22 -11.40 12.12
N ILE A 269 -11.67 -10.26 11.64
CA ILE A 269 -11.78 -9.99 10.19
C ILE A 269 -10.40 -9.75 9.58
N TYR A 270 -9.63 -8.82 10.16
CA TYR A 270 -8.28 -8.53 9.65
C TYR A 270 -7.30 -9.69 9.90
N GLY A 271 -7.47 -10.43 11.01
CA GLY A 271 -6.70 -11.65 11.31
C GLY A 271 -6.86 -12.73 10.24
N LYS A 272 -8.09 -12.96 9.74
CA LYS A 272 -8.32 -13.90 8.63
C LYS A 272 -7.57 -13.52 7.35
N LEU A 273 -7.52 -12.24 7.01
CA LEU A 273 -6.74 -11.78 5.85
C LEU A 273 -5.25 -12.07 6.03
N ILE A 274 -4.72 -11.83 7.23
CA ILE A 274 -3.31 -12.10 7.56
C ILE A 274 -3.04 -13.61 7.53
N GLU A 275 -3.92 -14.44 8.08
CA GLU A 275 -3.81 -15.91 8.06
C GLU A 275 -3.82 -16.46 6.62
N MET A 276 -4.58 -15.83 5.70
CA MET A 276 -4.54 -16.16 4.29
C MET A 276 -3.18 -15.83 3.65
N GLY A 277 -2.40 -14.88 4.19
CA GLY A 277 -1.12 -14.40 3.68
C GLY A 277 -1.14 -12.98 3.16
N CYS A 278 -2.23 -12.23 3.37
CA CYS A 278 -2.29 -10.81 3.00
C CYS A 278 -1.45 -9.99 3.97
N SER A 279 -0.64 -9.08 3.43
CA SER A 279 0.28 -8.24 4.22
C SER A 279 0.25 -6.75 3.83
N VAL A 280 -0.70 -6.36 2.97
CA VAL A 280 -1.06 -4.95 2.71
C VAL A 280 -2.58 -4.86 2.75
N ILE A 281 -3.13 -4.04 3.65
CA ILE A 281 -4.57 -3.83 3.82
C ILE A 281 -4.91 -2.41 3.41
N MET A 282 -5.64 -2.25 2.29
CA MET A 282 -6.19 -0.97 1.87
C MET A 282 -7.60 -0.82 2.47
N THR A 283 -7.86 0.31 3.14
CA THR A 283 -9.02 0.46 4.02
C THR A 283 -9.58 1.88 4.02
N ASP A 284 -10.88 1.98 4.24
CA ASP A 284 -11.60 3.22 4.57
C ASP A 284 -11.60 3.53 6.08
N ARG A 285 -11.04 2.63 6.91
CA ARG A 285 -11.01 2.75 8.39
C ARG A 285 -9.59 2.56 8.95
N PRO A 286 -8.59 3.36 8.50
CA PRO A 286 -7.19 3.12 8.83
C PRO A 286 -6.91 3.07 10.32
N ALA A 287 -7.53 3.92 11.14
CA ALA A 287 -7.35 3.89 12.59
C ALA A 287 -7.76 2.53 13.20
N GLN A 288 -8.86 1.95 12.74
CA GLN A 288 -9.35 0.64 13.22
C GLN A 288 -8.40 -0.49 12.82
N VAL A 289 -7.90 -0.48 11.59
CA VAL A 289 -6.92 -1.47 11.10
C VAL A 289 -5.62 -1.36 11.90
N ILE A 290 -5.08 -0.15 12.07
CA ILE A 290 -3.86 0.10 12.86
C ILE A 290 -3.99 -0.44 14.28
N GLU A 291 -5.11 -0.13 14.97
CA GLU A 291 -5.36 -0.64 16.31
C GLU A 291 -5.40 -2.17 16.36
N SER A 292 -6.08 -2.83 15.41
CA SER A 292 -6.15 -4.28 15.32
C SER A 292 -4.77 -4.88 15.09
N LEU A 293 -4.00 -4.33 14.16
CA LEU A 293 -2.65 -4.79 13.84
C LEU A 293 -1.68 -4.58 15.01
N HIS A 294 -1.80 -3.50 15.77
CA HIS A 294 -1.02 -3.28 17.00
C HIS A 294 -1.31 -4.36 18.03
N ARG A 295 -2.58 -4.72 18.27
CA ARG A 295 -2.95 -5.81 19.18
C ARG A 295 -2.37 -7.15 18.74
N MET A 296 -2.30 -7.39 17.44
CA MET A 296 -1.74 -8.61 16.85
C MET A 296 -0.20 -8.59 16.77
N GLY A 297 0.48 -7.46 17.10
CA GLY A 297 1.92 -7.30 16.96
C GLY A 297 2.42 -7.26 15.50
N ARG A 298 1.54 -6.91 14.55
CA ARG A 298 1.81 -6.91 13.10
C ARG A 298 2.11 -5.55 12.51
N HIS A 299 1.83 -4.48 13.26
CA HIS A 299 2.12 -3.10 12.89
C HIS A 299 2.62 -2.40 14.16
N ALA A 300 3.89 -2.08 14.21
CA ALA A 300 4.42 -1.18 15.23
C ALA A 300 4.36 0.25 14.66
N ALA A 301 4.03 1.24 15.49
CA ALA A 301 4.37 2.60 15.16
C ALA A 301 5.87 2.58 14.80
N LEU A 302 6.18 2.80 13.53
CA LEU A 302 7.55 2.81 13.08
C LEU A 302 8.18 4.03 13.76
N GLY A 303 8.77 3.82 14.94
CA GLY A 303 9.34 4.86 15.73
C GLY A 303 10.20 5.75 14.85
N VAL A 304 10.00 7.04 14.98
CA VAL A 304 11.01 8.03 14.61
C VAL A 304 12.29 7.50 15.24
N VAL A 305 13.30 7.24 14.42
CA VAL A 305 14.62 6.87 14.90
C VAL A 305 15.08 8.03 15.76
N GLU A 306 15.10 7.80 17.13
CA GLU A 306 15.82 8.69 18.02
C GLU A 306 17.32 8.62 17.74
#